data_dad44d400d383f0c99c3e8218ea27839
#
_entry.id   dad44d400d383f0c99c3e8218ea27839
#
_cell.length_a   1.000
_cell.length_b   1.000
_cell.length_c   1.000
_cell.angle_alpha   90.00
_cell.angle_beta   90.00
_cell.angle_gamma   90.00
#
_symmetry.space_group_name_H-M   'P 1'
#
loop_
_entity.id
_entity.type
_entity.pdbx_description
1 polymer ?
#
loop_
_entity_poly.entity_id
_entity_poly.type
_entity_poly.pdbx_seq_one_letter_code
_entity_poly.pdbx_strand_id
1 'polypeptide(L)'
;MNNFLNNLVEVSGNEDATSVDSGLVSDIKGFISTGSYTLNALLSGSLYGGIPNNKITALAGEQATGKTFFCFNILKTFLDDNPEGVVLYFDSEQAITSQMFEERGIDAARVAVFPVSTIEELSLIHI
;
A
#
# COMPACT_ATOMS: atom_id res chain seq x y z
N MET A 1 -9.77 -28.58 -13.37
CA MET A 1 -8.33 -28.26 -13.46
C MET A 1 -7.63 -29.27 -14.33
N ASN A 2 -6.83 -28.87 -15.29
CA ASN A 2 -6.20 -29.78 -16.25
C ASN A 2 -5.02 -30.48 -15.58
N ASN A 3 -5.11 -31.82 -15.35
CA ASN A 3 -4.06 -32.62 -14.70
C ASN A 3 -2.68 -32.46 -15.35
N PHE A 4 -2.65 -32.18 -16.64
CA PHE A 4 -1.39 -31.94 -17.37
C PHE A 4 -0.69 -30.66 -16.92
N LEU A 5 -1.42 -29.56 -16.71
CA LEU A 5 -0.83 -28.30 -16.22
C LEU A 5 -0.29 -28.44 -14.79
N ASN A 6 -1.01 -29.15 -13.92
CA ASN A 6 -0.54 -29.40 -12.56
C ASN A 6 0.76 -30.21 -12.54
N ASN A 7 0.83 -31.26 -13.37
CA ASN A 7 2.04 -32.05 -13.50
C ASN A 7 3.22 -31.22 -14.03
N LEU A 8 2.99 -30.29 -14.96
CA LEU A 8 4.03 -29.39 -15.47
C LEU A 8 4.54 -28.44 -14.39
N VAL A 9 3.65 -27.87 -13.58
CA VAL A 9 4.01 -27.01 -12.45
C VAL A 9 4.86 -27.80 -11.44
N GLU A 10 4.44 -29.00 -11.08
CA GLU A 10 5.15 -29.87 -10.14
C GLU A 10 6.53 -30.28 -10.67
N VAL A 11 6.63 -30.69 -11.93
CA VAL A 11 7.89 -31.10 -12.56
C VAL A 11 8.85 -29.92 -12.79
N SER A 12 8.34 -28.68 -12.86
CA SER A 12 9.17 -27.48 -13.03
C SER A 12 10.17 -27.26 -11.91
N GLY A 13 9.89 -27.80 -10.70
CA GLY A 13 10.71 -27.58 -9.50
C GLY A 13 10.71 -26.13 -9.01
N ASN A 14 9.85 -25.27 -9.58
CA ASN A 14 9.71 -23.88 -9.17
C ASN A 14 8.55 -23.75 -8.18
N GLU A 15 8.89 -23.44 -6.92
CA GLU A 15 7.91 -23.32 -5.81
C GLU A 15 6.88 -22.21 -6.05
N ASP A 16 7.23 -21.18 -6.85
CA ASP A 16 6.37 -20.06 -7.19
C ASP A 16 5.51 -20.31 -8.45
N ALA A 17 5.74 -21.44 -9.14
CA ALA A 17 4.97 -21.77 -10.34
C ALA A 17 3.53 -22.10 -9.99
N THR A 18 2.58 -21.43 -10.62
CA THR A 18 1.14 -21.66 -10.41
C THR A 18 0.39 -21.56 -11.73
N SER A 19 -0.80 -22.15 -11.81
CA SER A 19 -1.67 -21.93 -12.95
C SER A 19 -2.46 -20.64 -12.79
N VAL A 20 -2.79 -19.96 -13.90
CA VAL A 20 -3.59 -18.73 -13.90
C VAL A 20 -4.95 -18.93 -13.22
N ASP A 21 -5.52 -20.12 -13.35
CA ASP A 21 -6.77 -20.54 -12.73
C ASP A 21 -6.71 -20.55 -11.19
N SER A 22 -5.54 -20.77 -10.62
CA SER A 22 -5.30 -20.76 -9.16
C SER A 22 -5.06 -19.36 -8.59
N GLY A 23 -5.04 -18.33 -9.44
CA GLY A 23 -4.69 -16.96 -9.11
C GLY A 23 -3.18 -16.71 -9.11
N LEU A 24 -2.80 -15.49 -9.45
CA LEU A 24 -1.40 -15.07 -9.50
C LEU A 24 -1.05 -14.20 -8.29
N VAL A 25 0.21 -14.20 -7.91
CA VAL A 25 0.73 -13.29 -6.86
C VAL A 25 0.47 -11.82 -7.22
N SER A 26 0.43 -11.53 -8.52
CA SER A 26 0.15 -10.19 -9.04
C SER A 26 -1.32 -9.78 -9.03
N ASP A 27 -2.26 -10.68 -8.75
CA ASP A 27 -3.68 -10.34 -8.70
C ASP A 27 -3.97 -9.39 -7.54
N ILE A 28 -4.92 -8.46 -7.76
CA ILE A 28 -5.36 -7.54 -6.71
C ILE A 28 -6.16 -8.32 -5.68
N LYS A 29 -5.67 -8.35 -4.44
CA LYS A 29 -6.28 -9.09 -3.33
C LYS A 29 -7.31 -8.28 -2.56
N GLY A 30 -7.25 -6.95 -2.66
CA GLY A 30 -8.15 -6.05 -1.98
C GLY A 30 -7.76 -4.59 -2.22
N PHE A 31 -8.53 -3.68 -1.65
CA PHE A 31 -8.33 -2.24 -1.79
C PHE A 31 -8.26 -1.58 -0.42
N ILE A 32 -7.51 -0.49 -0.34
CA ILE A 32 -7.47 0.44 0.79
C ILE A 32 -8.20 1.69 0.34
N SER A 33 -9.22 2.10 1.07
CA SER A 33 -9.97 3.32 0.75
C SER A 33 -9.07 4.56 0.87
N THR A 34 -9.27 5.50 -0.02
CA THR A 34 -8.57 6.80 0.01
C THR A 34 -9.20 7.81 0.96
N GLY A 35 -10.32 7.44 1.60
CA GLY A 35 -11.17 8.37 2.36
C GLY A 35 -12.08 9.24 1.50
N SER A 36 -12.05 9.09 0.18
CA SER A 36 -12.89 9.82 -0.78
C SER A 36 -13.60 8.84 -1.72
N TYR A 37 -14.93 8.80 -1.67
CA TYR A 37 -15.73 7.96 -2.56
C TYR A 37 -15.48 8.24 -4.04
N THR A 38 -15.32 9.51 -4.40
CA THR A 38 -15.04 9.91 -5.79
C THR A 38 -13.69 9.37 -6.24
N LEU A 39 -12.64 9.51 -5.41
CA LEU A 39 -11.32 9.03 -5.76
C LEU A 39 -11.28 7.49 -5.77
N ASN A 40 -11.97 6.83 -4.86
CA ASN A 40 -12.12 5.38 -4.87
C ASN A 40 -12.73 4.89 -6.19
N ALA A 41 -13.83 5.52 -6.62
CA ALA A 41 -14.49 5.17 -7.88
C ALA A 41 -13.59 5.36 -9.11
N LEU A 42 -12.81 6.46 -9.14
CA LEU A 42 -11.88 6.73 -10.22
C LEU A 42 -10.72 5.72 -10.29
N LEU A 43 -10.23 5.26 -9.14
CA LEU A 43 -9.08 4.35 -9.07
C LEU A 43 -9.44 2.88 -9.26
N SER A 44 -10.58 2.45 -8.74
CA SER A 44 -10.97 1.03 -8.67
C SER A 44 -12.29 0.70 -9.36
N GLY A 45 -13.01 1.69 -9.86
CA GLY A 45 -14.36 1.50 -10.41
C GLY A 45 -15.45 1.27 -9.34
N SER A 46 -15.11 1.36 -8.05
CA SER A 46 -16.03 1.14 -6.93
C SER A 46 -15.93 2.27 -5.90
N LEU A 47 -17.07 2.74 -5.40
CA LEU A 47 -17.12 3.74 -4.30
C LEU A 47 -16.44 3.24 -3.02
N TYR A 48 -16.45 1.93 -2.80
CA TYR A 48 -15.87 1.26 -1.63
C TYR A 48 -14.51 0.60 -1.92
N GLY A 49 -13.92 0.87 -3.08
CA GLY A 49 -12.59 0.42 -3.44
C GLY A 49 -11.50 1.39 -2.95
N GLY A 50 -10.59 1.76 -3.84
CA GLY A 50 -9.48 2.67 -3.55
C GLY A 50 -8.20 2.23 -4.22
N ILE A 51 -7.07 2.30 -3.51
CA ILE A 51 -5.79 1.79 -4.00
C ILE A 51 -5.65 0.29 -3.72
N PRO A 52 -5.04 -0.48 -4.63
CA PRO A 52 -4.80 -1.91 -4.40
C PRO A 52 -3.79 -2.14 -3.27
N ASN A 53 -4.10 -3.05 -2.35
CA ASN A 53 -3.31 -3.29 -1.13
C ASN A 53 -2.01 -4.08 -1.34
N ASN A 54 -1.79 -4.64 -2.54
CA ASN A 54 -0.60 -5.42 -2.88
C ASN A 54 0.15 -4.84 -4.10
N LYS A 55 0.06 -3.54 -4.31
CA LYS A 55 0.70 -2.83 -5.41
C LYS A 55 1.44 -1.60 -4.91
N ILE A 56 2.39 -1.13 -5.72
CA ILE A 56 3.01 0.17 -5.54
C ILE A 56 2.10 1.20 -6.21
N THR A 57 1.67 2.19 -5.44
CA THR A 57 0.87 3.32 -5.94
C THR A 57 1.69 4.60 -5.84
N ALA A 58 1.78 5.37 -6.92
CA ALA A 58 2.47 6.65 -6.95
C ALA A 58 1.46 7.80 -7.01
N LEU A 59 1.64 8.82 -6.15
CA LEU A 59 0.93 10.09 -6.19
C LEU A 59 1.87 11.15 -6.76
N ALA A 60 1.59 11.62 -7.98
CA ALA A 60 2.38 12.65 -8.65
C ALA A 60 1.57 13.95 -8.79
N GLY A 61 2.25 15.08 -8.70
CA GLY A 61 1.64 16.41 -8.82
C GLY A 61 2.62 17.49 -8.36
N GLU A 62 2.32 18.73 -8.67
CA GLU A 62 3.10 19.89 -8.25
C GLU A 62 3.19 20.01 -6.72
N GLN A 63 4.10 20.84 -6.25
CA GLN A 63 4.20 21.15 -4.83
C GLN A 63 2.89 21.79 -4.31
N ALA A 64 2.54 21.52 -3.06
CA ALA A 64 1.34 22.05 -2.40
C ALA A 64 -0.03 21.62 -3.01
N THR A 65 -0.08 20.58 -3.85
CA THR A 65 -1.33 20.05 -4.42
C THR A 65 -2.07 19.07 -3.51
N GLY A 66 -1.58 18.84 -2.29
CA GLY A 66 -2.25 17.99 -1.30
C GLY A 66 -1.85 16.51 -1.34
N LYS A 67 -0.75 16.13 -2.02
CA LYS A 67 -0.28 14.73 -2.06
C LYS A 67 -0.15 14.10 -0.67
N THR A 68 0.54 14.79 0.23
CA THR A 68 0.72 14.36 1.62
C THR A 68 -0.61 14.22 2.35
N PHE A 69 -1.56 15.12 2.11
CA PHE A 69 -2.91 15.04 2.66
C PHE A 69 -3.62 13.73 2.26
N PHE A 70 -3.53 13.35 0.98
CA PHE A 70 -4.09 12.07 0.51
C PHE A 70 -3.36 10.87 1.12
N CYS A 71 -2.04 10.93 1.26
CA CYS A 71 -1.28 9.88 1.97
C CYS A 71 -1.79 9.68 3.40
N PHE A 72 -1.98 10.75 4.16
CA PHE A 72 -2.52 10.69 5.53
C PHE A 72 -3.94 10.10 5.57
N ASN A 73 -4.81 10.44 4.62
CA ASN A 73 -6.15 9.87 4.56
C ASN A 73 -6.13 8.36 4.29
N ILE A 74 -5.30 7.91 3.36
CA ILE A 74 -5.12 6.49 3.04
C ILE A 74 -4.56 5.74 4.26
N LEU A 75 -3.54 6.31 4.91
CA LEU A 75 -2.92 5.76 6.11
C LEU A 75 -3.95 5.63 7.25
N LYS A 76 -4.74 6.68 7.49
CA LYS A 76 -5.81 6.65 8.49
C LYS A 76 -6.82 5.54 8.20
N THR A 77 -7.34 5.49 6.97
CA THR A 77 -8.34 4.49 6.58
C THR A 77 -7.78 3.07 6.74
N PHE A 78 -6.53 2.87 6.34
CA PHE A 78 -5.84 1.58 6.53
C PHE A 78 -5.78 1.16 8.00
N LEU A 79 -5.39 2.09 8.89
CA LEU A 79 -5.30 1.80 10.32
C LEU A 79 -6.67 1.58 10.96
N ASP A 80 -7.71 2.29 10.51
CA ASP A 80 -9.07 2.11 10.99
C ASP A 80 -9.63 0.73 10.60
N ASP A 81 -9.36 0.28 9.37
CA ASP A 81 -9.83 -1.01 8.84
C ASP A 81 -8.99 -2.20 9.35
N ASN A 82 -7.77 -1.96 9.83
CA ASN A 82 -6.84 -2.99 10.29
C ASN A 82 -6.34 -2.71 11.70
N PRO A 83 -7.03 -3.20 12.76
CA PRO A 83 -6.68 -2.91 14.16
C PRO A 83 -5.25 -3.30 14.55
N GLU A 84 -4.70 -4.36 13.97
CA GLU A 84 -3.32 -4.84 14.20
C GLU A 84 -2.32 -4.26 13.19
N GLY A 85 -2.79 -3.48 12.21
CA GLY A 85 -1.95 -2.90 11.17
C GLY A 85 -1.00 -1.84 11.71
N VAL A 86 0.19 -1.76 11.13
CA VAL A 86 1.19 -0.72 11.40
C VAL A 86 1.62 -0.07 10.10
N VAL A 87 2.10 1.15 10.18
CA VAL A 87 2.57 1.92 9.03
C VAL A 87 4.03 2.31 9.21
N LEU A 88 4.83 2.08 8.18
CA LEU A 88 6.19 2.61 8.08
C LEU A 88 6.15 3.81 7.13
N TYR A 89 6.47 4.99 7.65
CA TYR A 89 6.48 6.23 6.89
C TYR A 89 7.93 6.69 6.68
N PHE A 90 8.36 6.75 5.43
CA PHE A 90 9.69 7.22 5.06
C PHE A 90 9.59 8.68 4.60
N ASP A 91 10.19 9.60 5.36
CA ASP A 91 10.11 11.04 5.15
C ASP A 91 11.46 11.59 4.67
N SER A 92 11.53 11.92 3.38
CA SER A 92 12.72 12.53 2.77
C SER A 92 12.77 14.06 2.91
N GLU A 93 11.63 14.70 3.16
CA GLU A 93 11.52 16.15 3.29
C GLU A 93 11.65 16.63 4.74
N GLN A 94 11.54 15.71 5.72
CA GLN A 94 11.51 15.97 7.17
C GLN A 94 10.52 17.07 7.56
N ALA A 95 9.38 17.09 6.87
CA ALA A 95 8.33 18.09 7.03
C ALA A 95 7.17 17.63 7.91
N ILE A 96 7.20 16.37 8.38
CA ILE A 96 6.11 15.76 9.14
C ILE A 96 6.30 16.01 10.63
N THR A 97 5.20 16.32 11.31
CA THR A 97 5.14 16.52 12.76
C THR A 97 4.13 15.58 13.41
N SER A 98 4.34 15.26 14.69
CA SER A 98 3.38 14.46 15.48
C SER A 98 1.98 15.07 15.50
N GLN A 99 1.90 16.40 15.57
CA GLN A 99 0.66 17.15 15.53
C GLN A 99 -0.18 16.84 14.27
N MET A 100 0.46 16.63 13.12
CA MET A 100 -0.24 16.31 11.86
C MET A 100 -0.96 14.96 11.94
N PHE A 101 -0.47 14.00 12.70
CA PHE A 101 -1.14 12.73 12.95
C PHE A 101 -2.30 12.90 13.95
N GLU A 102 -2.07 13.61 15.04
CA GLU A 102 -3.06 13.85 16.10
C GLU A 102 -4.29 14.59 15.57
N GLU A 103 -4.09 15.68 14.81
CA GLU A 103 -5.17 16.47 14.20
C GLU A 103 -6.06 15.65 13.26
N ARG A 104 -5.56 14.56 12.71
CA ARG A 104 -6.30 13.64 11.83
C ARG A 104 -6.86 12.42 12.55
N GLY A 105 -6.64 12.33 13.86
CA GLY A 105 -7.08 11.19 14.66
C GLY A 105 -6.38 9.89 14.25
N ILE A 106 -5.11 9.98 13.85
CA ILE A 106 -4.27 8.83 13.53
C ILE A 106 -3.57 8.39 14.81
N ASP A 107 -3.66 7.10 15.12
CA ASP A 107 -2.95 6.52 16.26
C ASP A 107 -1.43 6.49 15.99
N ALA A 108 -0.73 7.47 16.57
CA ALA A 108 0.70 7.64 16.39
C ALA A 108 1.53 6.45 16.91
N ALA A 109 1.00 5.65 17.85
CA ALA A 109 1.68 4.46 18.36
C ALA A 109 1.82 3.35 17.30
N ARG A 110 1.04 3.42 16.24
CA ARG A 110 1.03 2.46 15.13
C ARG A 110 1.74 2.95 13.86
N VAL A 111 2.40 4.11 13.94
CA VAL A 111 3.15 4.70 12.82
C VAL A 111 4.60 4.91 13.22
N ALA A 112 5.51 4.27 12.50
CA ALA A 112 6.95 4.52 12.64
C ALA A 112 7.41 5.45 11.50
N VAL A 113 8.02 6.59 11.86
CA VAL A 113 8.55 7.56 10.89
C VAL A 113 10.06 7.40 10.79
N PHE A 114 10.55 7.23 9.57
CA PHE A 114 11.96 7.10 9.25
C PHE A 114 12.40 8.29 8.40
N PRO A 115 13.19 9.23 8.93
CA PRO A 115 13.83 10.25 8.11
C PRO A 115 14.85 9.57 7.21
N VAL A 116 14.76 9.79 5.91
CA VAL A 116 15.68 9.24 4.90
C VAL A 116 16.18 10.36 4.00
N SER A 117 17.47 10.36 3.71
CA SER A 117 18.07 11.37 2.84
C SER A 117 18.45 10.83 1.47
N THR A 118 18.59 9.50 1.37
CA THR A 118 19.02 8.83 0.14
C THR A 118 18.20 7.56 -0.12
N ILE A 119 18.21 7.11 -1.38
CA ILE A 119 17.57 5.85 -1.79
C ILE A 119 18.30 4.64 -1.19
N GLU A 120 19.61 4.77 -0.99
CA GLU A 120 20.45 3.73 -0.38
C GLU A 120 20.06 3.50 1.09
N GLU A 121 19.76 4.54 1.85
CA GLU A 121 19.24 4.42 3.22
C GLU A 121 17.91 3.67 3.25
N LEU A 122 17.00 3.99 2.33
CA LEU A 122 15.74 3.28 2.18
C LEU A 122 15.96 1.79 1.85
N SER A 123 16.93 1.47 0.99
CA SER A 123 17.29 0.10 0.64
C SER A 123 17.90 -0.68 1.80
N LEU A 124 18.70 -0.03 2.66
CA LEU A 124 19.30 -0.66 3.85
C LEU A 124 18.25 -1.07 4.91
N ILE A 125 17.19 -0.29 5.04
CA ILE A 125 16.09 -0.62 5.97
C ILE A 125 15.31 -1.84 5.50
N HIS A 126 15.35 -2.16 4.21
CA HIS A 126 14.63 -3.29 3.61
C HIS A 126 15.36 -4.63 3.76
N ILE A 127 16.58 -4.63 4.23
CA ILE A 127 17.38 -5.83 4.52
C ILE A 127 17.18 -6.28 5.97
#